data_369c99611a41690bb11b9b53af48fb15
#
_entry.id   369c99611a41690bb11b9b53af48fb15
#
_cell.length_a   1.000
_cell.length_b   1.000
_cell.length_c   1.000
_cell.angle_alpha   90.00
_cell.angle_beta   90.00
_cell.angle_gamma   90.00
#
_symmetry.space_group_name_H-M   'P 1'
#
loop_
_entity.id
_entity.type
_entity.pdbx_description
1 polymer ?
#
loop_
_entity_poly.entity_id
_entity_poly.type
_entity_poly.pdbx_seq_one_letter_code
_entity_poly.pdbx_strand_id
1 'polypeptide(L)'
;MGWDAVNGFFAFGNGVFNGDRFLAVDDLGIVETAPNRSFYIPATSKMYENNPEIYQFERLFIHENRSGIKLYDFAMQLVKVFGDNAKIAFCYLLATLYRDVIFNRTRHFPILNLFGEKGTGKTTLATSLQSFFIHSVDPPNLGVTSVPAMNDRVSQAVNSLVVFDEYKNDLDVRKIAYLKGLWGGGGQTKKNQNTDGMAAQTIISTGIALCGQDKPTQDMALFTRVLFLAFSKTSFSKLERDAYEDLVAMCSLGNTHLTLEVLSHRALFEKNFSNAYSLTKSELSKIVEGEKIHDRIFGNWIIPLAAFRTLESVLSLPFSYNDLLTVAVAGMRLQNETAQESSEMGDFWEALQGFHTQGRAIDKAHFRIKWHRTFRSTTMKEDMIFAEPTPVLYLNSAAVAGLFNGRGASNATANRSNWSTMLSYLRSHPSFLGLKQDRFTILLANGTPDYTFETVNGTQTKKMKVNRPKAMCFNYAMLKAEFGLNLETEVISETEELAEDAEPTDSAPVSPALPTKPTSLFDTPDKEEDMPF
;
A
#
# COMPACT_ATOMS: atom_id res chain seq x y z
N MET A 1 1.71 -27.97 5.31
CA MET A 1 0.22 -28.03 5.30
C MET A 1 -0.29 -27.64 3.92
N GLY A 2 -1.56 -27.94 3.64
CA GLY A 2 -2.17 -27.63 2.36
C GLY A 2 -1.94 -28.68 1.28
N TRP A 3 -1.92 -28.27 0.01
CA TRP A 3 -1.91 -29.19 -1.13
C TRP A 3 -0.54 -29.87 -1.35
N ASP A 4 -0.53 -31.19 -1.33
CA ASP A 4 0.59 -32.04 -1.75
C ASP A 4 0.34 -32.56 -3.18
N ALA A 5 1.01 -31.94 -4.17
CA ALA A 5 0.85 -32.28 -5.57
C ALA A 5 1.42 -33.66 -5.93
N VAL A 6 2.40 -34.17 -5.18
CA VAL A 6 3.02 -35.48 -5.41
C VAL A 6 2.06 -36.60 -4.99
N ASN A 7 1.39 -36.40 -3.88
CA ASN A 7 0.55 -37.42 -3.26
C ASN A 7 -0.95 -37.21 -3.55
N GLY A 8 -1.36 -36.04 -4.08
CA GLY A 8 -2.71 -35.78 -4.54
C GLY A 8 -3.73 -35.60 -3.40
N PHE A 9 -3.32 -34.99 -2.28
CA PHE A 9 -4.21 -34.70 -1.16
C PHE A 9 -3.95 -33.30 -0.58
N PHE A 10 -4.91 -32.80 0.20
CA PHE A 10 -4.76 -31.58 0.98
C PHE A 10 -4.59 -31.94 2.46
N ALA A 11 -3.45 -31.55 3.04
CA ALA A 11 -3.07 -31.91 4.40
C ALA A 11 -3.47 -30.85 5.42
N PHE A 12 -4.14 -31.30 6.49
CA PHE A 12 -4.37 -30.59 7.74
C PHE A 12 -3.53 -31.18 8.86
N GLY A 13 -3.39 -30.48 9.98
CA GLY A 13 -2.66 -30.97 11.13
C GLY A 13 -3.25 -32.23 11.80
N ASN A 14 -4.53 -32.54 11.53
CA ASN A 14 -5.26 -33.68 12.05
C ASN A 14 -5.69 -34.70 10.97
N GLY A 15 -5.19 -34.58 9.73
CA GLY A 15 -5.53 -35.54 8.68
C GLY A 15 -5.33 -35.00 7.28
N VAL A 16 -5.83 -35.75 6.29
CA VAL A 16 -5.75 -35.37 4.86
C VAL A 16 -7.09 -35.50 4.18
N PHE A 17 -7.33 -34.63 3.19
CA PHE A 17 -8.47 -34.71 2.28
C PHE A 17 -7.98 -35.17 0.90
N ASN A 18 -8.48 -36.30 0.43
CA ASN A 18 -8.05 -36.95 -0.83
C ASN A 18 -8.89 -36.55 -2.05
N GLY A 19 -9.75 -35.54 -1.94
CA GLY A 19 -10.69 -35.12 -2.98
C GLY A 19 -12.10 -35.68 -2.84
N ASP A 20 -12.28 -36.74 -2.03
CA ASP A 20 -13.57 -37.39 -1.78
C ASP A 20 -13.95 -37.34 -0.28
N ARG A 21 -13.02 -37.75 0.59
CA ARG A 21 -13.26 -37.80 2.03
C ARG A 21 -12.04 -37.32 2.84
N PHE A 22 -12.33 -36.85 4.04
CA PHE A 22 -11.31 -36.56 5.03
C PHE A 22 -10.90 -37.84 5.77
N LEU A 23 -9.61 -38.09 5.84
CA LEU A 23 -8.99 -39.20 6.55
C LEU A 23 -8.23 -38.62 7.75
N ALA A 24 -8.73 -38.91 8.95
CA ALA A 24 -8.10 -38.45 10.18
C ALA A 24 -6.82 -39.23 10.49
N VAL A 25 -5.87 -38.59 11.18
CA VAL A 25 -4.72 -39.30 11.78
C VAL A 25 -5.15 -40.12 12.99
N ASP A 26 -4.41 -41.17 13.27
CA ASP A 26 -4.54 -41.93 14.52
C ASP A 26 -3.85 -41.22 15.70
N ASP A 27 -3.86 -41.85 16.87
CA ASP A 27 -3.21 -41.37 18.11
C ASP A 27 -1.69 -41.14 17.98
N LEU A 28 -1.05 -41.78 17.03
CA LEU A 28 0.38 -41.63 16.75
C LEU A 28 0.64 -40.56 15.67
N GLY A 29 -0.38 -40.00 15.06
CA GLY A 29 -0.26 -39.04 13.97
C GLY A 29 -0.10 -39.69 12.59
N ILE A 30 -0.50 -40.95 12.43
CA ILE A 30 -0.41 -41.69 11.18
C ILE A 30 -1.77 -41.65 10.48
N VAL A 31 -1.78 -41.40 9.16
CA VAL A 31 -2.94 -41.51 8.30
C VAL A 31 -2.65 -42.47 7.15
N GLU A 32 -3.51 -43.45 6.94
CA GLU A 32 -3.45 -44.38 5.80
C GLU A 32 -4.33 -43.87 4.67
N THR A 33 -3.73 -43.54 3.53
CA THR A 33 -4.44 -43.03 2.34
C THR A 33 -4.79 -44.12 1.33
N ALA A 34 -4.02 -45.22 1.33
CA ALA A 34 -4.24 -46.42 0.52
C ALA A 34 -3.52 -47.60 1.18
N PRO A 35 -3.81 -48.88 0.82
CA PRO A 35 -3.07 -50.02 1.30
C PRO A 35 -1.55 -49.86 1.12
N ASN A 36 -0.79 -49.98 2.21
CA ASN A 36 0.67 -49.78 2.27
C ASN A 36 1.14 -48.34 1.96
N ARG A 37 0.25 -47.31 2.09
CA ARG A 37 0.61 -45.93 1.87
C ARG A 37 0.13 -45.06 3.04
N SER A 38 1.04 -44.84 3.98
CA SER A 38 0.78 -44.06 5.19
C SER A 38 1.64 -42.83 5.26
N PHE A 39 1.14 -41.78 5.88
CA PHE A 39 1.82 -40.51 6.10
C PHE A 39 1.82 -40.18 7.59
N TYR A 40 2.89 -39.51 8.03
CA TYR A 40 3.04 -39.06 9.39
C TYR A 40 2.76 -37.54 9.50
N ILE A 41 1.72 -37.19 10.25
CA ILE A 41 1.33 -35.82 10.55
C ILE A 41 1.27 -35.64 12.07
N PRO A 42 2.38 -35.24 12.70
CA PRO A 42 2.53 -35.30 14.15
C PRO A 42 1.80 -34.26 14.96
N ALA A 43 1.25 -33.22 14.33
CA ALA A 43 0.73 -32.04 15.02
C ALA A 43 -0.28 -32.34 16.13
N THR A 44 -1.16 -33.33 15.92
CA THR A 44 -2.19 -33.76 16.88
C THR A 44 -1.89 -35.11 17.52
N SER A 45 -0.68 -35.66 17.31
CA SER A 45 -0.25 -36.90 17.91
C SER A 45 -0.16 -36.78 19.44
N LYS A 46 -0.57 -37.83 20.16
CA LYS A 46 -0.39 -37.95 21.62
C LYS A 46 1.07 -37.86 22.08
N MET A 47 2.03 -38.18 21.21
CA MET A 47 3.46 -38.05 21.50
C MET A 47 3.88 -36.61 21.81
N TYR A 48 3.20 -35.61 21.24
CA TYR A 48 3.52 -34.20 21.38
C TYR A 48 2.43 -33.39 22.14
N GLU A 49 1.50 -34.08 22.82
CA GLU A 49 0.41 -33.45 23.56
C GLU A 49 0.90 -32.48 24.65
N ASN A 50 2.00 -32.89 25.32
CA ASN A 50 2.62 -32.11 26.40
C ASN A 50 3.65 -31.07 25.91
N ASN A 51 3.86 -30.94 24.60
CA ASN A 51 4.84 -30.02 23.99
C ASN A 51 4.11 -29.01 23.07
N PRO A 52 3.38 -28.02 23.62
CA PRO A 52 2.55 -27.08 22.84
C PRO A 52 3.37 -26.17 21.92
N GLU A 53 4.66 -25.99 22.18
CA GLU A 53 5.59 -25.19 21.39
C GLU A 53 6.01 -25.87 20.07
N ILE A 54 5.80 -27.17 19.93
CA ILE A 54 6.11 -27.94 18.72
C ILE A 54 4.89 -27.96 17.80
N TYR A 55 5.11 -27.80 16.51
CA TYR A 55 4.05 -27.82 15.47
C TYR A 55 2.95 -26.78 15.69
N GLN A 56 3.31 -25.59 16.19
CA GLN A 56 2.33 -24.52 16.50
C GLN A 56 1.48 -24.13 15.30
N PHE A 57 2.09 -23.98 14.12
CA PHE A 57 1.36 -23.61 12.90
C PHE A 57 0.44 -24.75 12.44
N GLU A 58 0.95 -25.98 12.41
CA GLU A 58 0.19 -27.16 11.99
C GLU A 58 -1.00 -27.43 12.90
N ARG A 59 -0.88 -27.12 14.20
CA ARG A 59 -1.97 -27.23 15.19
C ARG A 59 -3.06 -26.19 14.99
N LEU A 60 -2.79 -25.08 14.32
CA LEU A 60 -3.81 -24.12 13.93
C LEU A 60 -4.52 -24.55 12.64
N PHE A 61 -3.86 -25.37 11.83
CA PHE A 61 -4.35 -25.83 10.52
C PHE A 61 -5.14 -27.13 10.67
N ILE A 62 -6.26 -27.07 11.42
CA ILE A 62 -7.06 -28.22 11.81
C ILE A 62 -8.38 -28.25 11.03
N HIS A 63 -8.70 -29.43 10.47
CA HIS A 63 -10.03 -29.63 9.89
C HIS A 63 -11.06 -29.91 10.97
N GLU A 64 -12.11 -29.09 10.99
CA GLU A 64 -13.27 -29.26 11.86
C GLU A 64 -14.56 -28.86 11.11
N ASN A 65 -15.66 -29.50 11.47
CA ASN A 65 -17.00 -29.13 11.02
C ASN A 65 -17.90 -28.91 12.24
N ARG A 66 -17.68 -27.80 12.94
CA ARG A 66 -18.47 -27.43 14.12
C ARG A 66 -19.67 -26.55 13.77
N SER A 67 -19.56 -25.77 12.69
CA SER A 67 -20.56 -24.75 12.34
C SER A 67 -21.76 -25.33 11.57
N GLY A 68 -21.54 -26.34 10.74
CA GLY A 68 -22.52 -26.84 9.78
C GLY A 68 -22.97 -25.81 8.74
N ILE A 69 -22.31 -24.69 8.63
CA ILE A 69 -22.61 -23.59 7.70
C ILE A 69 -22.34 -24.07 6.27
N LYS A 70 -23.20 -23.68 5.32
CA LYS A 70 -23.01 -23.97 3.90
C LYS A 70 -22.20 -22.86 3.25
N LEU A 71 -21.49 -23.19 2.17
CA LEU A 71 -20.69 -22.24 1.40
C LEU A 71 -21.50 -21.03 0.93
N TYR A 72 -22.73 -21.26 0.47
CA TYR A 72 -23.66 -20.21 0.06
C TYR A 72 -23.99 -19.24 1.20
N ASP A 73 -24.30 -19.75 2.40
CA ASP A 73 -24.68 -18.93 3.54
C ASP A 73 -23.51 -18.07 4.03
N PHE A 74 -22.30 -18.65 4.06
CA PHE A 74 -21.09 -17.92 4.39
C PHE A 74 -20.80 -16.80 3.35
N ALA A 75 -20.85 -17.12 2.07
CA ALA A 75 -20.62 -16.14 1.00
C ALA A 75 -21.69 -15.03 1.01
N MET A 76 -22.97 -15.38 1.28
CA MET A 76 -24.06 -14.42 1.43
C MET A 76 -23.80 -13.45 2.59
N GLN A 77 -23.40 -13.97 3.75
CA GLN A 77 -23.11 -13.14 4.91
C GLN A 77 -21.90 -12.22 4.66
N LEU A 78 -20.87 -12.73 4.00
CA LEU A 78 -19.70 -11.96 3.63
C LEU A 78 -20.07 -10.79 2.69
N VAL A 79 -20.91 -11.05 1.66
CA VAL A 79 -21.40 -10.03 0.73
C VAL A 79 -22.32 -9.03 1.44
N LYS A 80 -23.16 -9.48 2.38
CA LYS A 80 -24.03 -8.60 3.18
C LYS A 80 -23.21 -7.57 3.99
N VAL A 81 -22.04 -7.97 4.50
CA VAL A 81 -21.17 -7.11 5.33
C VAL A 81 -20.27 -6.21 4.48
N PHE A 82 -19.64 -6.73 3.42
CA PHE A 82 -18.58 -6.04 2.69
C PHE A 82 -18.93 -5.71 1.23
N GLY A 83 -20.15 -6.01 0.78
CA GLY A 83 -20.62 -5.69 -0.55
C GLY A 83 -19.75 -6.25 -1.67
N ASP A 84 -19.42 -5.41 -2.62
CA ASP A 84 -18.65 -5.77 -3.82
C ASP A 84 -17.23 -6.22 -3.51
N ASN A 85 -16.59 -5.65 -2.49
CA ASN A 85 -15.26 -6.09 -2.05
C ASN A 85 -15.26 -7.57 -1.63
N ALA A 86 -16.36 -8.04 -0.99
CA ALA A 86 -16.51 -9.43 -0.60
C ALA A 86 -16.54 -10.37 -1.81
N LYS A 87 -17.21 -9.99 -2.91
CA LYS A 87 -17.31 -10.83 -4.12
C LYS A 87 -15.92 -11.10 -4.69
N ILE A 88 -15.11 -10.07 -4.85
CA ILE A 88 -13.73 -10.21 -5.38
C ILE A 88 -12.83 -10.97 -4.40
N ALA A 89 -12.88 -10.63 -3.11
CA ALA A 89 -12.05 -11.27 -2.08
C ALA A 89 -12.41 -12.76 -1.91
N PHE A 90 -13.68 -13.13 -1.99
CA PHE A 90 -14.11 -14.51 -1.96
C PHE A 90 -13.65 -15.29 -3.20
N CYS A 91 -13.74 -14.70 -4.40
CA CYS A 91 -13.22 -15.33 -5.62
C CYS A 91 -11.68 -15.42 -5.62
N TYR A 92 -11.00 -14.50 -4.95
CA TYR A 92 -9.57 -14.61 -4.67
C TYR A 92 -9.26 -15.80 -3.75
N LEU A 93 -10.08 -16.05 -2.72
CA LEU A 93 -9.97 -17.24 -1.87
C LEU A 93 -10.14 -18.53 -2.68
N LEU A 94 -11.18 -18.60 -3.54
CA LEU A 94 -11.37 -19.74 -4.45
C LEU A 94 -10.13 -19.95 -5.34
N ALA A 95 -9.58 -18.89 -5.91
CA ALA A 95 -8.33 -18.95 -6.68
C ALA A 95 -7.14 -19.44 -5.83
N THR A 96 -7.05 -19.02 -4.58
CA THR A 96 -5.98 -19.41 -3.66
C THR A 96 -5.94 -20.93 -3.41
N LEU A 97 -7.11 -21.59 -3.30
CA LEU A 97 -7.20 -23.04 -3.12
C LEU A 97 -6.64 -23.84 -4.31
N TYR A 98 -6.55 -23.23 -5.47
CA TYR A 98 -6.02 -23.82 -6.70
C TYR A 98 -4.81 -23.04 -7.25
N ARG A 99 -4.09 -22.35 -6.37
CA ARG A 99 -2.98 -21.48 -6.78
C ARG A 99 -1.92 -22.21 -7.59
N ASP A 100 -1.62 -23.45 -7.30
CA ASP A 100 -0.66 -24.27 -8.06
C ASP A 100 -1.09 -24.43 -9.54
N VAL A 101 -2.37 -24.72 -9.79
CA VAL A 101 -2.94 -24.85 -11.16
C VAL A 101 -2.88 -23.50 -11.87
N ILE A 102 -3.29 -22.44 -11.19
CA ILE A 102 -3.30 -21.07 -11.72
C ILE A 102 -1.88 -20.62 -12.04
N PHE A 103 -0.95 -20.80 -11.09
CA PHE A 103 0.45 -20.40 -11.25
C PHE A 103 1.16 -21.14 -12.39
N ASN A 104 0.84 -22.42 -12.60
CA ASN A 104 1.37 -23.18 -13.74
C ASN A 104 0.97 -22.57 -15.08
N ARG A 105 -0.22 -21.95 -15.18
CA ARG A 105 -0.73 -21.31 -16.40
C ARG A 105 -0.26 -19.87 -16.56
N THR A 106 -0.22 -19.08 -15.46
CA THR A 106 -0.03 -17.63 -15.50
C THR A 106 1.38 -17.19 -15.15
N ARG A 107 2.12 -18.01 -14.40
CA ARG A 107 3.45 -17.73 -13.83
C ARG A 107 3.45 -16.55 -12.85
N HIS A 108 2.28 -16.16 -12.35
CA HIS A 108 2.13 -15.17 -11.30
C HIS A 108 0.85 -15.43 -10.50
N PHE A 109 0.80 -14.84 -9.30
CA PHE A 109 -0.40 -14.84 -8.48
C PHE A 109 -0.46 -13.49 -7.72
N PRO A 110 -1.56 -12.72 -7.82
CA PRO A 110 -1.63 -11.41 -7.17
C PRO A 110 -1.64 -11.51 -5.66
N ILE A 111 -1.21 -10.44 -5.02
CA ILE A 111 -1.40 -10.24 -3.59
C ILE A 111 -2.73 -9.51 -3.41
N LEU A 112 -3.61 -9.97 -2.53
CA LEU A 112 -4.84 -9.26 -2.19
C LEU A 112 -4.50 -8.09 -1.26
N ASN A 113 -4.74 -6.87 -1.69
CA ASN A 113 -4.49 -5.67 -0.88
C ASN A 113 -5.80 -5.02 -0.46
N LEU A 114 -6.04 -4.94 0.85
CA LEU A 114 -7.21 -4.35 1.47
C LEU A 114 -6.81 -3.00 2.09
N PHE A 115 -7.18 -1.93 1.41
CA PHE A 115 -6.82 -0.56 1.75
C PHE A 115 -8.01 0.22 2.30
N GLY A 116 -7.79 1.06 3.31
CA GLY A 116 -8.80 1.98 3.82
C GLY A 116 -8.51 2.44 5.26
N GLU A 117 -9.31 3.37 5.77
CA GLU A 117 -9.16 3.90 7.12
C GLU A 117 -9.31 2.83 8.21
N LYS A 118 -8.85 3.15 9.42
CA LYS A 118 -9.04 2.28 10.59
C LYS A 118 -10.54 2.09 10.88
N GLY A 119 -10.92 0.85 11.20
CA GLY A 119 -12.30 0.51 11.56
C GLY A 119 -13.21 0.24 10.36
N THR A 120 -12.70 0.05 9.13
CA THR A 120 -13.50 -0.29 7.93
C THR A 120 -13.67 -1.78 7.69
N GLY A 121 -13.21 -2.65 8.61
CA GLY A 121 -13.40 -4.10 8.55
C GLY A 121 -12.43 -4.88 7.64
N LYS A 122 -11.35 -4.26 7.15
CA LYS A 122 -10.35 -4.92 6.28
C LYS A 122 -9.78 -6.20 6.87
N THR A 123 -9.28 -6.11 8.09
CA THR A 123 -8.69 -7.26 8.80
C THR A 123 -9.73 -8.33 9.05
N THR A 124 -10.96 -7.95 9.39
CA THR A 124 -12.07 -8.90 9.55
C THR A 124 -12.39 -9.63 8.25
N LEU A 125 -12.45 -8.94 7.10
CA LEU A 125 -12.61 -9.62 5.81
C LEU A 125 -11.48 -10.62 5.57
N ALA A 126 -10.22 -10.21 5.74
CA ALA A 126 -9.07 -11.08 5.51
C ALA A 126 -9.06 -12.31 6.43
N THR A 127 -9.34 -12.12 7.73
CA THR A 127 -9.41 -13.24 8.70
C THR A 127 -10.63 -14.14 8.48
N SER A 128 -11.75 -13.58 8.00
CA SER A 128 -12.91 -14.38 7.57
C SER A 128 -12.55 -15.33 6.43
N LEU A 129 -11.78 -14.87 5.44
CA LEU A 129 -11.26 -15.74 4.38
C LEU A 129 -10.25 -16.77 4.93
N GLN A 130 -9.41 -16.36 5.89
CA GLN A 130 -8.39 -17.23 6.50
C GLN A 130 -9.03 -18.35 7.34
N SER A 131 -10.28 -18.18 7.85
CA SER A 131 -11.01 -19.20 8.60
C SER A 131 -11.27 -20.49 7.82
N PHE A 132 -11.10 -20.47 6.50
CA PHE A 132 -11.12 -21.66 5.64
C PHE A 132 -9.92 -22.59 5.87
N PHE A 133 -8.86 -22.11 6.51
CA PHE A 133 -7.60 -22.85 6.66
C PHE A 133 -7.22 -23.06 8.13
N ILE A 134 -7.33 -22.01 8.93
CA ILE A 134 -6.85 -22.00 10.30
C ILE A 134 -7.92 -21.41 11.24
N HIS A 135 -7.86 -21.80 12.50
CA HIS A 135 -8.60 -21.10 13.55
C HIS A 135 -8.12 -19.65 13.67
N SER A 136 -8.99 -18.79 14.18
CA SER A 136 -8.75 -17.36 14.36
C SER A 136 -7.39 -17.11 15.04
N VAL A 137 -6.50 -16.46 14.31
CA VAL A 137 -5.20 -15.99 14.79
C VAL A 137 -5.04 -14.57 14.31
N ASP A 138 -4.62 -13.69 15.19
CA ASP A 138 -4.31 -12.31 14.82
C ASP A 138 -3.22 -12.27 13.74
N PRO A 139 -3.46 -11.58 12.63
CA PRO A 139 -2.46 -11.45 11.59
C PRO A 139 -1.21 -10.74 12.11
N PRO A 140 0.00 -11.20 11.77
CA PRO A 140 1.21 -10.52 12.17
C PRO A 140 1.30 -9.12 11.57
N ASN A 141 1.73 -8.18 12.40
CA ASN A 141 1.99 -6.81 11.98
C ASN A 141 3.23 -6.78 11.06
N LEU A 142 3.03 -6.31 9.82
CA LEU A 142 4.08 -6.28 8.80
C LEU A 142 5.22 -5.33 9.16
N GLY A 143 4.95 -4.25 9.90
CA GLY A 143 5.95 -3.28 10.35
C GLY A 143 7.04 -3.91 11.21
N VAL A 144 6.67 -4.81 12.13
CA VAL A 144 7.60 -5.43 13.09
C VAL A 144 8.05 -6.84 12.70
N THR A 145 7.38 -7.51 11.76
CA THR A 145 7.75 -8.86 11.30
C THR A 145 9.01 -8.80 10.42
N SER A 146 10.04 -9.58 10.73
CA SER A 146 11.25 -9.66 9.90
C SER A 146 11.00 -10.42 8.58
N VAL A 147 11.82 -10.17 7.55
CA VAL A 147 11.70 -10.88 6.25
C VAL A 147 11.89 -12.40 6.40
N PRO A 148 12.80 -12.93 7.23
CA PRO A 148 12.86 -14.37 7.50
C PRO A 148 11.57 -14.92 8.11
N ALA A 149 10.99 -14.24 9.10
CA ALA A 149 9.73 -14.67 9.72
C ALA A 149 8.55 -14.62 8.73
N MET A 150 8.52 -13.61 7.84
CA MET A 150 7.54 -13.57 6.74
C MET A 150 7.71 -14.78 5.82
N ASN A 151 8.95 -15.08 5.42
CA ASN A 151 9.25 -16.22 4.54
C ASN A 151 8.87 -17.57 5.17
N ASP A 152 9.18 -17.76 6.44
CA ASP A 152 8.84 -18.99 7.16
C ASP A 152 7.31 -19.17 7.19
N ARG A 153 6.56 -18.10 7.50
CA ARG A 153 5.10 -18.16 7.56
C ARG A 153 4.44 -18.48 6.21
N VAL A 154 4.90 -17.85 5.10
CA VAL A 154 4.30 -18.09 3.78
C VAL A 154 4.75 -19.39 3.13
N SER A 155 5.84 -20.00 3.59
CA SER A 155 6.34 -21.29 3.08
C SER A 155 5.75 -22.50 3.78
N GLN A 156 5.08 -22.33 4.94
CA GLN A 156 4.54 -23.42 5.75
C GLN A 156 3.31 -24.10 5.15
N ALA A 157 2.62 -23.45 4.21
CA ALA A 157 1.44 -24.02 3.60
C ALA A 157 1.39 -23.78 2.09
N VAL A 158 0.71 -24.68 1.36
CA VAL A 158 0.51 -24.64 -0.08
C VAL A 158 -0.98 -24.48 -0.37
N ASN A 159 -1.36 -23.64 -1.32
CA ASN A 159 -2.75 -23.39 -1.67
C ASN A 159 -3.61 -22.94 -0.46
N SER A 160 -3.04 -22.12 0.40
CA SER A 160 -3.71 -21.53 1.56
C SER A 160 -3.54 -20.01 1.56
N LEU A 161 -4.11 -19.33 2.55
CA LEU A 161 -4.06 -17.87 2.68
C LEU A 161 -3.28 -17.46 3.92
N VAL A 162 -2.28 -16.61 3.74
CA VAL A 162 -1.58 -15.92 4.83
C VAL A 162 -1.96 -14.44 4.81
N VAL A 163 -2.34 -13.92 5.96
CA VAL A 163 -2.71 -12.51 6.16
C VAL A 163 -1.59 -11.80 6.90
N PHE A 164 -1.22 -10.61 6.43
CA PHE A 164 -0.39 -9.64 7.13
C PHE A 164 -1.17 -8.35 7.34
N ASP A 165 -1.06 -7.76 8.51
CA ASP A 165 -1.72 -6.49 8.84
C ASP A 165 -0.72 -5.34 8.96
N GLU A 166 -1.25 -4.11 9.05
CA GLU A 166 -0.48 -2.87 9.21
C GLU A 166 0.54 -2.63 8.09
N TYR A 167 0.10 -2.82 6.82
CA TYR A 167 0.88 -2.31 5.69
C TYR A 167 0.97 -0.79 5.76
N LYS A 168 2.19 -0.25 5.63
CA LYS A 168 2.49 1.18 5.57
C LYS A 168 3.52 1.47 4.48
N ASN A 169 3.53 2.70 3.98
CA ASN A 169 4.48 3.13 2.95
C ASN A 169 5.92 3.29 3.46
N ASP A 170 6.14 3.38 4.78
CA ASP A 170 7.45 3.48 5.42
C ASP A 170 8.14 2.13 5.69
N LEU A 171 7.64 1.04 5.10
CA LEU A 171 8.25 -0.28 5.23
C LEU A 171 9.68 -0.32 4.67
N ASP A 172 10.55 -1.10 5.34
CA ASP A 172 11.92 -1.38 4.87
C ASP A 172 11.91 -1.86 3.41
N VAL A 173 12.81 -1.30 2.59
CA VAL A 173 12.96 -1.62 1.15
C VAL A 173 13.10 -3.13 0.90
N ARG A 174 13.75 -3.88 1.83
CA ARG A 174 13.89 -5.34 1.74
C ARG A 174 12.53 -6.05 1.88
N LYS A 175 11.62 -5.55 2.73
CA LYS A 175 10.26 -6.08 2.86
C LYS A 175 9.46 -5.83 1.58
N ILE A 176 9.55 -4.62 1.02
CA ILE A 176 8.92 -4.28 -0.27
C ILE A 176 9.47 -5.16 -1.40
N ALA A 177 10.78 -5.34 -1.49
CA ALA A 177 11.40 -6.22 -2.47
C ALA A 177 10.95 -7.69 -2.31
N TYR A 178 10.83 -8.17 -1.07
CA TYR A 178 10.32 -9.49 -0.76
C TYR A 178 8.87 -9.66 -1.21
N LEU A 179 7.97 -8.72 -0.86
CA LEU A 179 6.57 -8.74 -1.30
C LEU A 179 6.45 -8.77 -2.83
N LYS A 180 7.27 -7.99 -3.54
CA LYS A 180 7.31 -8.03 -5.02
C LYS A 180 7.67 -9.41 -5.57
N GLY A 181 8.57 -10.12 -4.89
CA GLY A 181 9.00 -11.49 -5.25
C GLY A 181 7.87 -12.51 -5.10
N LEU A 182 7.01 -12.37 -4.09
CA LEU A 182 5.91 -13.29 -3.82
C LEU A 182 4.90 -13.41 -4.96
N TRP A 183 4.68 -12.33 -5.71
CA TRP A 183 3.83 -12.32 -6.91
C TRP A 183 4.32 -13.32 -7.97
N GLY A 184 5.63 -13.46 -8.14
CA GLY A 184 6.27 -14.44 -9.03
C GLY A 184 6.57 -15.80 -8.36
N GLY A 185 6.04 -16.05 -7.16
CA GLY A 185 6.26 -17.31 -6.43
C GLY A 185 7.65 -17.45 -5.81
N GLY A 186 8.48 -16.41 -5.85
CA GLY A 186 9.82 -16.39 -5.29
C GLY A 186 9.83 -16.01 -3.81
N GLY A 187 10.33 -16.90 -2.95
CA GLY A 187 10.68 -16.61 -1.57
C GLY A 187 12.14 -16.20 -1.40
N GLN A 188 12.66 -16.31 -0.18
CA GLN A 188 14.07 -16.04 0.10
C GLN A 188 14.99 -17.05 -0.59
N THR A 189 16.11 -16.55 -1.11
CA THR A 189 17.22 -17.39 -1.57
C THR A 189 18.20 -17.58 -0.41
N LYS A 190 18.38 -18.80 0.07
CA LYS A 190 19.35 -19.15 1.11
C LYS A 190 20.46 -20.00 0.50
N LYS A 191 21.72 -19.67 0.84
CA LYS A 191 22.85 -20.55 0.49
C LYS A 191 22.77 -21.80 1.37
N ASN A 192 22.62 -22.96 0.75
CA ASN A 192 22.63 -24.21 1.50
C ASN A 192 24.06 -24.54 1.88
N GLN A 193 24.36 -24.62 3.19
CA GLN A 193 25.70 -24.92 3.70
C GLN A 193 26.10 -26.40 3.50
N ASN A 194 25.11 -27.27 3.26
CA ASN A 194 25.31 -28.72 3.20
C ASN A 194 25.34 -29.32 1.78
N THR A 195 25.20 -28.50 0.74
CA THR A 195 25.25 -28.97 -0.66
C THR A 195 26.08 -27.99 -1.48
N ASP A 196 26.94 -28.46 -2.33
CA ASP A 196 27.84 -27.81 -3.33
C ASP A 196 27.76 -26.29 -3.58
N GLY A 197 27.30 -25.51 -2.59
CA GLY A 197 27.25 -24.06 -2.64
C GLY A 197 26.14 -23.45 -3.52
N MET A 198 25.24 -24.28 -4.05
CA MET A 198 24.08 -23.75 -4.81
C MET A 198 23.07 -23.09 -3.87
N ALA A 199 22.66 -21.88 -4.25
CA ALA A 199 21.61 -21.17 -3.54
C ALA A 199 20.24 -21.82 -3.83
N ALA A 200 19.54 -22.27 -2.78
CA ALA A 200 18.17 -22.75 -2.89
C ALA A 200 17.19 -21.60 -2.67
N GLN A 201 16.32 -21.36 -3.64
CA GLN A 201 15.22 -20.41 -3.49
C GLN A 201 14.00 -21.12 -2.91
N THR A 202 13.42 -20.56 -1.84
CA THR A 202 12.14 -21.05 -1.31
C THR A 202 11.03 -20.77 -2.34
N ILE A 203 10.31 -21.82 -2.74
CA ILE A 203 9.13 -21.68 -3.61
C ILE A 203 7.93 -21.36 -2.73
N ILE A 204 7.25 -20.27 -3.01
CA ILE A 204 6.05 -19.85 -2.30
C ILE A 204 4.82 -20.21 -3.13
N SER A 205 3.95 -21.01 -2.54
CA SER A 205 2.70 -21.45 -3.17
C SER A 205 1.45 -21.09 -2.36
N THR A 206 1.52 -20.03 -1.58
CA THR A 206 0.45 -19.52 -0.70
C THR A 206 -0.09 -18.20 -1.23
N GLY A 207 -1.40 -18.00 -1.15
CA GLY A 207 -2.03 -16.70 -1.37
C GLY A 207 -1.72 -15.75 -0.21
N ILE A 208 -1.65 -14.47 -0.49
CA ILE A 208 -1.27 -13.45 0.49
C ILE A 208 -2.28 -12.32 0.50
N ALA A 209 -2.74 -11.94 1.67
CA ALA A 209 -3.54 -10.75 1.89
C ALA A 209 -2.75 -9.73 2.74
N LEU A 210 -2.77 -8.47 2.31
CA LEU A 210 -2.20 -7.34 3.02
C LEU A 210 -3.32 -6.39 3.43
N CYS A 211 -3.41 -6.07 4.71
CA CYS A 211 -4.31 -5.06 5.24
C CYS A 211 -3.51 -3.80 5.60
N GLY A 212 -4.00 -2.61 5.26
CA GLY A 212 -3.30 -1.38 5.58
C GLY A 212 -4.13 -0.12 5.41
N GLN A 213 -3.58 0.99 5.90
CA GLN A 213 -4.20 2.32 5.78
C GLN A 213 -3.57 3.13 4.66
N ASP A 214 -2.38 2.75 4.21
CA ASP A 214 -1.67 3.40 3.11
C ASP A 214 -1.90 2.65 1.80
N LYS A 215 -2.04 3.39 0.70
CA LYS A 215 -2.03 2.82 -0.65
C LYS A 215 -0.58 2.44 -0.99
N PRO A 216 -0.30 1.26 -1.54
CA PRO A 216 1.07 0.87 -1.91
C PRO A 216 1.58 1.59 -3.18
N THR A 217 1.19 2.84 -3.38
CA THR A 217 1.53 3.65 -4.55
C THR A 217 2.94 4.26 -4.51
N GLN A 218 3.58 4.27 -3.34
CA GLN A 218 4.98 4.68 -3.21
C GLN A 218 5.93 3.75 -3.99
N ASP A 219 5.60 2.46 -4.10
CA ASP A 219 6.30 1.53 -4.99
C ASP A 219 5.32 1.02 -6.08
N MET A 220 5.33 1.66 -7.24
CA MET A 220 4.47 1.30 -8.38
C MET A 220 4.69 -0.14 -8.83
N ALA A 221 5.90 -0.68 -8.66
CA ALA A 221 6.16 -2.07 -8.98
C ALA A 221 5.43 -3.04 -8.03
N LEU A 222 5.23 -2.69 -6.76
CA LEU A 222 4.38 -3.44 -5.83
C LEU A 222 2.91 -3.21 -6.17
N PHE A 223 2.48 -1.95 -6.37
CA PHE A 223 1.08 -1.61 -6.63
C PHE A 223 0.51 -2.33 -7.85
N THR A 224 1.31 -2.50 -8.91
CA THR A 224 0.90 -3.26 -10.09
C THR A 224 0.84 -4.78 -9.87
N ARG A 225 1.34 -5.30 -8.74
CA ARG A 225 1.34 -6.74 -8.38
C ARG A 225 0.24 -7.13 -7.40
N VAL A 226 -0.52 -6.17 -6.92
CA VAL A 226 -1.64 -6.45 -6.02
C VAL A 226 -2.97 -6.48 -6.77
N LEU A 227 -3.96 -7.11 -6.16
CA LEU A 227 -5.38 -6.95 -6.44
C LEU A 227 -5.90 -5.96 -5.39
N PHE A 228 -6.20 -4.74 -5.81
CA PHE A 228 -6.45 -3.62 -4.91
C PHE A 228 -7.94 -3.46 -4.60
N LEU A 229 -8.31 -3.55 -3.33
CA LEU A 229 -9.68 -3.32 -2.85
C LEU A 229 -9.69 -2.16 -1.87
N ALA A 230 -10.43 -1.12 -2.21
CA ALA A 230 -10.58 0.08 -1.37
C ALA A 230 -11.81 -0.03 -0.47
N PHE A 231 -11.63 0.32 0.80
CA PHE A 231 -12.68 0.37 1.83
C PHE A 231 -12.90 1.80 2.27
N SER A 232 -14.16 2.23 2.29
CA SER A 232 -14.58 3.52 2.84
C SER A 232 -15.33 3.32 4.15
N LYS A 233 -15.31 4.33 5.01
CA LYS A 233 -16.19 4.34 6.19
C LYS A 233 -17.63 4.51 5.74
N THR A 234 -18.48 3.62 6.21
CA THR A 234 -19.93 3.75 6.15
C THR A 234 -20.46 4.13 7.53
N SER A 235 -21.60 4.82 7.58
CA SER A 235 -22.33 5.02 8.84
C SER A 235 -22.94 3.68 9.26
N PHE A 236 -22.49 3.12 10.38
CA PHE A 236 -22.99 1.83 10.86
C PHE A 236 -24.44 1.93 11.34
N SER A 237 -25.35 1.36 10.59
CA SER A 237 -26.70 1.05 11.07
C SER A 237 -26.67 -0.14 12.04
N LYS A 238 -27.77 -0.31 12.81
CA LYS A 238 -27.90 -1.50 13.67
C LYS A 238 -27.86 -2.80 12.85
N LEU A 239 -28.51 -2.82 11.68
CA LEU A 239 -28.54 -3.98 10.78
C LEU A 239 -27.14 -4.36 10.26
N GLU A 240 -26.29 -3.39 9.97
CA GLU A 240 -24.91 -3.64 9.52
C GLU A 240 -24.05 -4.19 10.66
N ARG A 241 -24.26 -3.67 11.89
CA ARG A 241 -23.58 -4.20 13.09
C ARG A 241 -24.00 -5.65 13.37
N ASP A 242 -25.30 -5.93 13.38
CA ASP A 242 -25.82 -7.29 13.62
C ASP A 242 -25.25 -8.26 12.55
N ALA A 243 -25.22 -7.84 11.27
CA ALA A 243 -24.64 -8.64 10.19
C ALA A 243 -23.13 -8.89 10.37
N TYR A 244 -22.41 -7.91 10.88
CA TYR A 244 -20.97 -8.04 11.18
C TYR A 244 -20.72 -9.02 12.34
N GLU A 245 -21.51 -8.93 13.42
CA GLU A 245 -21.42 -9.83 14.57
C GLU A 245 -21.76 -11.27 14.18
N ASP A 246 -22.79 -11.48 13.34
CA ASP A 246 -23.12 -12.78 12.77
C ASP A 246 -21.93 -13.38 11.99
N LEU A 247 -21.27 -12.58 11.14
CA LEU A 247 -20.10 -13.04 10.38
C LEU A 247 -18.94 -13.44 11.30
N VAL A 248 -18.65 -12.64 12.33
CA VAL A 248 -17.62 -12.96 13.32
C VAL A 248 -17.94 -14.26 14.05
N ALA A 249 -19.21 -14.46 14.44
CA ALA A 249 -19.66 -15.70 15.06
C ALA A 249 -19.50 -16.91 14.12
N MET A 250 -19.84 -16.77 12.83
CA MET A 250 -19.60 -17.83 11.83
C MET A 250 -18.12 -18.20 11.71
N CYS A 251 -17.22 -17.21 11.74
CA CYS A 251 -15.78 -17.43 11.62
C CYS A 251 -15.16 -18.06 12.87
N SER A 252 -15.69 -17.76 14.07
CA SER A 252 -15.16 -18.26 15.35
C SER A 252 -15.26 -19.77 15.51
N LEU A 253 -16.19 -20.42 14.80
CA LEU A 253 -16.38 -21.86 14.80
C LEU A 253 -15.43 -22.62 13.85
N GLY A 254 -14.68 -21.88 13.02
CA GLY A 254 -13.88 -22.46 11.96
C GLY A 254 -14.70 -22.90 10.74
N ASN A 255 -14.14 -22.70 9.55
CA ASN A 255 -14.83 -22.96 8.27
C ASN A 255 -14.04 -23.91 7.37
N THR A 256 -13.14 -24.73 7.93
CA THR A 256 -12.27 -25.64 7.16
C THR A 256 -13.03 -26.72 6.39
N HIS A 257 -14.26 -27.05 6.80
CA HIS A 257 -15.15 -27.95 6.06
C HIS A 257 -15.56 -27.36 4.69
N LEU A 258 -15.69 -26.03 4.58
CA LEU A 258 -15.98 -25.34 3.31
C LEU A 258 -14.80 -25.45 2.34
N THR A 259 -13.58 -25.52 2.84
CA THR A 259 -12.39 -25.82 2.03
C THR A 259 -12.49 -27.18 1.37
N LEU A 260 -12.96 -28.21 2.08
CA LEU A 260 -13.16 -29.54 1.51
C LEU A 260 -14.24 -29.55 0.42
N GLU A 261 -15.34 -28.80 0.64
CA GLU A 261 -16.41 -28.64 -0.36
C GLU A 261 -15.84 -28.07 -1.67
N VAL A 262 -15.05 -26.99 -1.59
CA VAL A 262 -14.44 -26.41 -2.79
C VAL A 262 -13.42 -27.37 -3.42
N LEU A 263 -12.54 -27.99 -2.63
CA LEU A 263 -11.48 -28.88 -3.12
C LEU A 263 -11.99 -30.18 -3.72
N SER A 264 -13.23 -30.63 -3.41
CA SER A 264 -13.86 -31.79 -4.05
C SER A 264 -13.99 -31.61 -5.58
N HIS A 265 -13.96 -30.37 -6.06
CA HIS A 265 -14.05 -30.02 -7.48
C HIS A 265 -12.67 -29.86 -8.16
N ARG A 266 -11.59 -30.31 -7.53
CA ARG A 266 -10.23 -30.09 -8.06
C ARG A 266 -10.01 -30.65 -9.45
N ALA A 267 -10.45 -31.86 -9.72
CA ALA A 267 -10.30 -32.46 -11.05
C ALA A 267 -11.02 -31.65 -12.17
N LEU A 268 -12.20 -31.10 -11.85
CA LEU A 268 -12.93 -30.20 -12.75
C LEU A 268 -12.14 -28.89 -12.95
N PHE A 269 -11.58 -28.33 -11.88
CA PHE A 269 -10.79 -27.09 -11.96
C PHE A 269 -9.55 -27.27 -12.82
N GLU A 270 -8.76 -28.31 -12.58
CA GLU A 270 -7.55 -28.62 -13.38
C GLU A 270 -7.87 -28.76 -14.86
N LYS A 271 -8.97 -29.43 -15.20
CA LYS A 271 -9.40 -29.65 -16.60
C LYS A 271 -9.84 -28.37 -17.29
N ASN A 272 -10.58 -27.49 -16.60
CA ASN A 272 -11.31 -26.40 -17.25
C ASN A 272 -10.68 -25.00 -17.08
N PHE A 273 -9.82 -24.79 -16.08
CA PHE A 273 -9.29 -23.46 -15.75
C PHE A 273 -8.59 -22.77 -16.91
N SER A 274 -7.77 -23.50 -17.71
CA SER A 274 -7.03 -22.89 -18.81
C SER A 274 -7.96 -22.29 -19.89
N ASN A 275 -9.08 -22.97 -20.15
CA ASN A 275 -10.11 -22.48 -21.08
C ASN A 275 -10.86 -21.29 -20.49
N ALA A 276 -11.31 -21.40 -19.23
CA ALA A 276 -11.99 -20.33 -18.51
C ALA A 276 -11.14 -19.05 -18.44
N TYR A 277 -9.84 -19.20 -18.17
CA TYR A 277 -8.88 -18.08 -18.18
C TYR A 277 -8.80 -17.39 -19.54
N SER A 278 -8.71 -18.17 -20.63
CA SER A 278 -8.62 -17.64 -22.00
C SER A 278 -9.90 -16.91 -22.42
N LEU A 279 -11.08 -17.46 -22.08
CA LEU A 279 -12.38 -16.84 -22.33
C LEU A 279 -12.53 -15.53 -21.54
N THR A 280 -12.21 -15.54 -20.25
CA THR A 280 -12.26 -14.34 -19.38
C THR A 280 -11.32 -13.26 -19.87
N LYS A 281 -10.09 -13.64 -20.28
CA LYS A 281 -9.13 -12.70 -20.87
C LYS A 281 -9.66 -12.04 -22.12
N SER A 282 -10.23 -12.83 -23.05
CA SER A 282 -10.79 -12.32 -24.31
C SER A 282 -11.98 -11.39 -24.06
N GLU A 283 -12.84 -11.73 -23.11
CA GLU A 283 -14.01 -10.91 -22.73
C GLU A 283 -13.58 -9.58 -22.12
N LEU A 284 -12.70 -9.60 -21.11
CA LEU A 284 -12.16 -8.38 -20.50
C LEU A 284 -11.43 -7.50 -21.52
N SER A 285 -10.62 -8.09 -22.42
CA SER A 285 -9.94 -7.33 -23.47
C SER A 285 -10.89 -6.56 -24.38
N LYS A 286 -12.08 -7.11 -24.67
CA LYS A 286 -13.11 -6.41 -25.46
C LYS A 286 -13.78 -5.28 -24.67
N ILE A 287 -14.00 -5.48 -23.36
CA ILE A 287 -14.64 -4.47 -22.51
C ILE A 287 -13.75 -3.23 -22.32
N VAL A 288 -12.43 -3.44 -22.23
CA VAL A 288 -11.45 -2.35 -22.04
C VAL A 288 -10.73 -1.98 -23.33
N GLU A 289 -11.28 -2.34 -24.49
CA GLU A 289 -10.69 -2.02 -25.79
C GLU A 289 -10.52 -0.51 -25.95
N GLY A 290 -9.30 -0.06 -26.29
CA GLY A 290 -8.93 1.35 -26.38
C GLY A 290 -8.52 2.01 -25.06
N GLU A 291 -8.68 1.36 -23.93
CA GLU A 291 -8.20 1.85 -22.64
C GLU A 291 -6.72 1.48 -22.40
N LYS A 292 -5.95 2.38 -21.81
CA LYS A 292 -4.55 2.10 -21.41
C LYS A 292 -4.53 1.46 -20.02
N ILE A 293 -4.76 0.15 -19.95
CA ILE A 293 -4.67 -0.62 -18.72
C ILE A 293 -3.27 -1.25 -18.61
N HIS A 294 -2.63 -1.14 -17.43
CA HIS A 294 -1.34 -1.77 -17.17
C HIS A 294 -1.45 -3.30 -17.22
N ASP A 295 -0.58 -3.98 -17.99
CA ASP A 295 -0.65 -5.43 -18.24
C ASP A 295 -0.73 -6.30 -16.99
N ARG A 296 0.03 -5.94 -15.92
CA ARG A 296 -0.01 -6.69 -14.66
C ARG A 296 -1.33 -6.51 -13.93
N ILE A 297 -1.87 -5.29 -13.90
CA ILE A 297 -3.18 -5.01 -13.29
C ILE A 297 -4.23 -5.84 -14.04
N PHE A 298 -4.26 -5.74 -15.35
CA PHE A 298 -5.16 -6.54 -16.20
C PHE A 298 -5.05 -8.05 -15.90
N GLY A 299 -3.82 -8.60 -15.90
CA GLY A 299 -3.56 -10.01 -15.62
C GLY A 299 -4.01 -10.46 -14.23
N ASN A 300 -3.83 -9.61 -13.21
CA ASN A 300 -4.23 -9.90 -11.84
C ASN A 300 -5.77 -10.03 -11.69
N TRP A 301 -6.52 -9.12 -12.33
CA TRP A 301 -7.98 -9.11 -12.23
C TRP A 301 -8.65 -10.26 -13.00
N ILE A 302 -7.98 -10.88 -13.98
CA ILE A 302 -8.48 -12.08 -14.67
C ILE A 302 -8.56 -13.27 -13.72
N ILE A 303 -7.63 -13.42 -12.77
CA ILE A 303 -7.48 -14.62 -11.94
C ILE A 303 -8.73 -14.93 -11.11
N PRO A 304 -9.28 -14.04 -10.27
CA PRO A 304 -10.49 -14.32 -9.50
C PRO A 304 -11.71 -14.57 -10.38
N LEU A 305 -11.83 -13.86 -11.50
CA LEU A 305 -12.92 -14.06 -12.48
C LEU A 305 -12.85 -15.43 -13.14
N ALA A 306 -11.68 -15.86 -13.59
CA ALA A 306 -11.48 -17.14 -14.22
C ALA A 306 -11.67 -18.30 -13.23
N ALA A 307 -11.26 -18.15 -11.97
CA ALA A 307 -11.51 -19.12 -10.91
C ALA A 307 -13.02 -19.30 -10.66
N PHE A 308 -13.75 -18.19 -10.55
CA PHE A 308 -15.22 -18.23 -10.42
C PHE A 308 -15.85 -18.92 -11.62
N ARG A 309 -15.56 -18.49 -12.86
CA ARG A 309 -16.10 -19.10 -14.10
C ARG A 309 -15.84 -20.61 -14.18
N THR A 310 -14.71 -21.06 -13.65
CA THR A 310 -14.40 -22.50 -13.63
C THR A 310 -15.31 -23.29 -12.69
N LEU A 311 -15.71 -22.69 -11.57
CA LEU A 311 -16.47 -23.33 -10.49
C LEU A 311 -17.97 -23.00 -10.51
N GLU A 312 -18.42 -22.02 -11.29
CA GLU A 312 -19.79 -21.52 -11.31
C GLU A 312 -20.84 -22.62 -11.53
N SER A 313 -20.51 -23.65 -12.32
CA SER A 313 -21.44 -24.76 -12.60
C SER A 313 -21.62 -25.76 -11.44
N VAL A 314 -20.72 -25.74 -10.45
CA VAL A 314 -20.66 -26.74 -9.37
C VAL A 314 -20.75 -26.12 -7.97
N LEU A 315 -20.47 -24.82 -7.81
CA LEU A 315 -20.63 -24.09 -6.55
C LEU A 315 -21.84 -23.15 -6.65
N SER A 316 -22.72 -23.22 -5.64
CA SER A 316 -23.79 -22.23 -5.49
C SER A 316 -23.26 -21.02 -4.74
N LEU A 317 -23.26 -19.85 -5.39
CA LEU A 317 -22.82 -18.58 -4.79
C LEU A 317 -23.92 -17.52 -4.91
N PRO A 318 -23.97 -16.52 -4.00
CA PRO A 318 -25.05 -15.52 -3.95
C PRO A 318 -24.89 -14.38 -4.97
N PHE A 319 -24.03 -14.54 -5.96
CA PHE A 319 -23.81 -13.58 -7.04
C PHE A 319 -23.44 -14.32 -8.33
N SER A 320 -23.76 -13.70 -9.46
CA SER A 320 -23.48 -14.25 -10.78
C SER A 320 -22.11 -13.83 -11.30
N TYR A 321 -21.63 -14.49 -12.36
CA TYR A 321 -20.43 -14.07 -13.08
C TYR A 321 -20.54 -12.64 -13.64
N ASN A 322 -21.70 -12.22 -14.12
CA ASN A 322 -21.91 -10.86 -14.65
C ASN A 322 -21.83 -9.79 -13.55
N ASP A 323 -22.36 -10.08 -12.35
CA ASP A 323 -22.19 -9.18 -11.18
C ASP A 323 -20.71 -9.03 -10.83
N LEU A 324 -19.99 -10.16 -10.78
CA LEU A 324 -18.56 -10.17 -10.49
C LEU A 324 -17.74 -9.44 -11.55
N LEU A 325 -18.07 -9.63 -12.84
CA LEU A 325 -17.41 -8.97 -13.96
C LEU A 325 -17.57 -7.44 -13.88
N THR A 326 -18.77 -6.96 -13.58
CA THR A 326 -19.05 -5.53 -13.42
C THR A 326 -18.18 -4.92 -12.32
N VAL A 327 -18.11 -5.57 -11.15
CA VAL A 327 -17.30 -5.13 -10.02
C VAL A 327 -15.81 -5.16 -10.36
N ALA A 328 -15.35 -6.23 -11.03
CA ALA A 328 -13.95 -6.39 -11.39
C ALA A 328 -13.49 -5.33 -12.40
N VAL A 329 -14.31 -4.99 -13.39
CA VAL A 329 -14.00 -3.93 -14.37
C VAL A 329 -13.89 -2.57 -13.67
N ALA A 330 -14.82 -2.25 -12.78
CA ALA A 330 -14.78 -1.00 -12.01
C ALA A 330 -13.54 -0.94 -11.10
N GLY A 331 -13.22 -2.01 -10.38
CA GLY A 331 -12.04 -2.09 -9.51
C GLY A 331 -10.72 -2.02 -10.28
N MET A 332 -10.64 -2.68 -11.44
CA MET A 332 -9.47 -2.64 -12.33
C MET A 332 -9.21 -1.23 -12.87
N ARG A 333 -10.26 -0.52 -13.31
CA ARG A 333 -10.16 0.87 -13.77
C ARG A 333 -9.71 1.79 -12.64
N LEU A 334 -10.32 1.69 -11.47
CA LEU A 334 -9.94 2.47 -10.29
C LEU A 334 -8.47 2.25 -9.92
N GLN A 335 -8.01 0.99 -9.90
CA GLN A 335 -6.61 0.68 -9.61
C GLN A 335 -5.68 1.25 -10.67
N ASN A 336 -6.05 1.15 -11.95
CA ASN A 336 -5.24 1.65 -13.07
C ASN A 336 -5.16 3.19 -13.07
N GLU A 337 -6.27 3.89 -12.81
CA GLU A 337 -6.30 5.34 -12.62
C GLU A 337 -5.38 5.76 -11.47
N THR A 338 -5.50 5.12 -10.31
CA THR A 338 -4.62 5.38 -9.16
C THR A 338 -3.14 5.16 -9.51
N ALA A 339 -2.82 4.14 -10.30
CA ALA A 339 -1.46 3.87 -10.76
C ALA A 339 -0.93 4.97 -11.68
N GLN A 340 -1.75 5.43 -12.62
CA GLN A 340 -1.40 6.50 -13.56
C GLN A 340 -1.19 7.83 -12.82
N GLU A 341 -2.12 8.21 -11.93
CA GLU A 341 -2.00 9.42 -11.11
C GLU A 341 -0.69 9.46 -10.32
N SER A 342 -0.36 8.38 -9.63
CA SER A 342 0.87 8.31 -8.82
C SER A 342 2.14 8.34 -9.67
N SER A 343 2.15 7.69 -10.83
CA SER A 343 3.29 7.73 -11.76
C SER A 343 3.51 9.13 -12.33
N GLU A 344 2.44 9.79 -12.80
CA GLU A 344 2.52 11.14 -13.36
C GLU A 344 2.92 12.19 -12.32
N MET A 345 2.45 12.02 -11.08
CA MET A 345 2.88 12.88 -9.97
C MET A 345 4.36 12.67 -9.63
N GLY A 346 4.83 11.41 -9.61
CA GLY A 346 6.26 11.10 -9.41
C GLY A 346 7.12 11.80 -10.48
N ASP A 347 6.76 11.65 -11.77
CA ASP A 347 7.43 12.30 -12.89
C ASP A 347 7.39 13.84 -12.79
N PHE A 348 6.29 14.39 -12.29
CA PHE A 348 6.16 15.83 -12.07
C PHE A 348 7.12 16.34 -11.00
N TRP A 349 7.17 15.69 -9.83
CA TRP A 349 8.04 16.12 -8.73
C TRP A 349 9.52 15.92 -9.06
N GLU A 350 9.88 14.81 -9.72
CA GLU A 350 11.24 14.56 -10.21
C GLU A 350 11.68 15.64 -11.21
N ALA A 351 10.81 16.00 -12.16
CA ALA A 351 11.11 17.04 -13.11
C ALA A 351 11.24 18.43 -12.44
N LEU A 352 10.38 18.76 -11.47
CA LEU A 352 10.50 20.02 -10.71
C LEU A 352 11.83 20.09 -9.97
N GLN A 353 12.25 19.00 -9.32
CA GLN A 353 13.55 18.88 -8.66
C GLN A 353 14.69 19.03 -9.67
N GLY A 354 14.59 18.36 -10.84
CA GLY A 354 15.57 18.52 -11.92
C GLY A 354 15.67 19.97 -12.43
N PHE A 355 14.56 20.69 -12.57
CA PHE A 355 14.56 22.11 -12.90
C PHE A 355 15.19 22.95 -11.79
N HIS A 356 14.98 22.59 -10.53
CA HIS A 356 15.62 23.28 -9.41
C HIS A 356 17.14 23.09 -9.41
N THR A 357 17.61 21.86 -9.55
CA THR A 357 19.05 21.55 -9.65
C THR A 357 19.72 22.26 -10.84
N GLN A 358 18.98 22.48 -11.93
CA GLN A 358 19.45 23.24 -13.10
C GLN A 358 19.36 24.77 -12.93
N GLY A 359 18.91 25.27 -11.79
CA GLY A 359 18.68 26.69 -11.53
C GLY A 359 17.51 27.32 -12.29
N ARG A 360 16.61 26.49 -12.87
CA ARG A 360 15.42 26.93 -13.61
C ARG A 360 14.20 27.10 -12.70
N ALA A 361 13.99 26.20 -11.74
CA ALA A 361 12.99 26.37 -10.69
C ALA A 361 13.66 27.10 -9.52
N ILE A 362 13.30 28.36 -9.33
CA ILE A 362 13.96 29.29 -8.40
C ILE A 362 13.09 29.43 -7.16
N ASP A 363 13.73 29.31 -5.98
CA ASP A 363 13.09 29.62 -4.69
C ASP A 363 12.52 31.03 -4.68
N LYS A 364 11.47 31.26 -3.92
CA LYS A 364 10.70 32.51 -3.82
C LYS A 364 10.04 32.97 -5.12
N ALA A 365 10.24 32.29 -6.27
CA ALA A 365 9.58 32.61 -7.54
C ALA A 365 8.63 31.49 -8.02
N HIS A 366 9.09 30.24 -8.00
CA HIS A 366 8.34 29.06 -8.43
C HIS A 366 7.75 28.29 -7.24
N PHE A 367 8.45 28.27 -6.13
CA PHE A 367 8.04 27.61 -4.88
C PHE A 367 8.65 28.33 -3.68
N ARG A 368 8.13 28.03 -2.48
CA ARG A 368 8.65 28.43 -1.16
C ARG A 368 8.37 27.33 -0.17
N ILE A 369 9.22 27.14 0.85
CA ILE A 369 8.98 26.21 1.95
C ILE A 369 8.98 27.02 3.24
N LYS A 370 7.90 26.87 4.03
CA LYS A 370 7.70 27.57 5.30
C LYS A 370 7.28 26.59 6.40
N TRP A 371 7.76 26.80 7.62
CA TRP A 371 7.36 26.00 8.77
C TRP A 371 6.08 26.55 9.40
N HIS A 372 5.13 25.67 9.66
CA HIS A 372 3.85 26.01 10.28
C HIS A 372 3.52 25.08 11.44
N ARG A 373 3.05 25.65 12.57
CA ARG A 373 2.34 24.91 13.62
C ARG A 373 0.84 24.90 13.36
N THR A 374 0.34 25.98 12.79
CA THR A 374 -1.06 26.15 12.38
C THR A 374 -1.12 26.56 10.93
N PHE A 375 -1.96 25.92 10.15
CA PHE A 375 -2.13 26.24 8.74
C PHE A 375 -3.61 26.48 8.41
N ARG A 376 -3.89 27.58 7.69
CA ARG A 376 -5.22 27.87 7.16
C ARG A 376 -5.13 28.16 5.68
N SER A 377 -5.89 27.42 4.88
CA SER A 377 -6.06 27.70 3.46
C SER A 377 -7.29 28.59 3.21
N THR A 378 -7.39 29.17 2.02
CA THR A 378 -8.56 29.99 1.62
C THR A 378 -9.87 29.18 1.54
N THR A 379 -9.80 27.86 1.53
CA THR A 379 -10.94 26.94 1.40
C THR A 379 -11.34 26.28 2.71
N MET A 380 -10.51 26.39 3.77
CA MET A 380 -10.78 25.78 5.07
C MET A 380 -11.63 26.71 5.95
N LYS A 381 -12.58 26.11 6.67
CA LYS A 381 -13.38 26.80 7.69
C LYS A 381 -12.65 26.94 9.03
N GLU A 382 -11.81 25.97 9.36
CA GLU A 382 -11.06 25.86 10.63
C GLU A 382 -9.56 25.75 10.34
N ASP A 383 -8.75 26.12 11.33
CA ASP A 383 -7.29 26.01 11.26
C ASP A 383 -6.86 24.55 11.44
N MET A 384 -5.96 24.09 10.58
CA MET A 384 -5.29 22.81 10.75
C MET A 384 -4.14 23.00 11.74
N ILE A 385 -4.12 22.22 12.83
CA ILE A 385 -3.08 22.24 13.86
C ILE A 385 -2.19 21.02 13.66
N PHE A 386 -0.91 21.24 13.45
CA PHE A 386 0.10 20.18 13.39
C PHE A 386 0.62 19.85 14.79
N ALA A 387 0.85 18.56 15.06
CA ALA A 387 1.42 18.11 16.33
C ALA A 387 2.84 18.67 16.55
N GLU A 388 3.61 18.81 15.46
CA GLU A 388 4.94 19.42 15.42
C GLU A 388 5.01 20.44 14.31
N PRO A 389 5.95 21.43 14.36
CA PRO A 389 6.18 22.33 13.23
C PRO A 389 6.39 21.54 11.96
N THR A 390 5.56 21.77 10.94
CA THR A 390 5.54 21.01 9.71
C THR A 390 5.94 21.91 8.54
N PRO A 391 6.89 21.49 7.68
CA PRO A 391 7.26 22.25 6.51
C PRO A 391 6.14 22.16 5.45
N VAL A 392 5.66 23.31 4.98
CA VAL A 392 4.64 23.44 3.94
C VAL A 392 5.27 24.03 2.68
N LEU A 393 5.14 23.28 1.58
CA LEU A 393 5.56 23.73 0.24
C LEU A 393 4.44 24.58 -0.37
N TYR A 394 4.75 25.81 -0.70
CA TYR A 394 3.92 26.73 -1.49
C TYR A 394 4.35 26.69 -2.94
N LEU A 395 3.52 26.20 -3.84
CA LEU A 395 3.82 26.04 -5.26
C LEU A 395 3.07 27.12 -6.07
N ASN A 396 3.80 27.98 -6.78
CA ASN A 396 3.23 28.93 -7.74
C ASN A 396 2.90 28.19 -9.04
N SER A 397 1.68 27.65 -9.12
CA SER A 397 1.27 26.77 -10.22
C SER A 397 1.38 27.42 -11.61
N ALA A 398 1.19 28.74 -11.71
CA ALA A 398 1.31 29.47 -12.99
C ALA A 398 2.78 29.59 -13.45
N ALA A 399 3.69 29.93 -12.52
CA ALA A 399 5.10 30.00 -12.82
C ALA A 399 5.70 28.61 -13.15
N VAL A 400 5.31 27.59 -12.39
CA VAL A 400 5.72 26.21 -12.62
C VAL A 400 5.21 25.68 -13.96
N ALA A 401 3.95 25.97 -14.34
CA ALA A 401 3.43 25.63 -15.67
C ALA A 401 4.32 26.15 -16.81
N GLY A 402 4.91 27.34 -16.65
CA GLY A 402 5.85 27.94 -17.60
C GLY A 402 7.14 27.10 -17.79
N LEU A 403 7.63 26.44 -16.74
CA LEU A 403 8.80 25.54 -16.81
C LEU A 403 8.50 24.29 -17.64
N PHE A 404 7.30 23.74 -17.53
CA PHE A 404 6.88 22.52 -18.24
C PHE A 404 6.49 22.79 -19.71
N ASN A 405 6.02 24.02 -20.04
CA ASN A 405 5.62 24.41 -21.38
C ASN A 405 6.75 25.08 -22.19
N GLY A 406 7.89 25.38 -21.56
CA GLY A 406 9.01 26.11 -22.19
C GLY A 406 9.80 25.30 -23.22
N ARG A 407 10.42 25.99 -24.20
CA ARG A 407 11.39 25.41 -25.15
C ARG A 407 12.61 24.87 -24.38
N GLY A 408 12.70 23.58 -24.18
CA GLY A 408 13.79 22.92 -23.43
C GLY A 408 13.29 21.79 -22.52
N ALA A 409 12.00 21.52 -22.49
CA ALA A 409 11.50 20.26 -22.00
C ALA A 409 12.02 19.15 -22.93
N SER A 410 12.83 18.22 -22.39
CA SER A 410 13.36 17.09 -23.17
C SER A 410 12.22 16.24 -23.73
N ASN A 411 12.47 15.47 -24.81
CA ASN A 411 11.49 14.59 -25.46
C ASN A 411 10.81 13.57 -24.49
N ALA A 412 11.31 13.40 -23.28
CA ALA A 412 10.68 12.63 -22.18
C ALA A 412 9.35 13.24 -21.70
N THR A 413 9.06 14.52 -22.05
CA THR A 413 7.82 15.22 -21.65
C THR A 413 6.70 15.11 -22.67
N ALA A 414 6.92 14.50 -23.82
CA ALA A 414 5.97 14.44 -24.94
C ALA A 414 4.72 13.56 -24.67
N ASN A 415 4.72 12.76 -23.59
CA ASN A 415 3.60 11.87 -23.20
C ASN A 415 2.92 12.32 -21.88
N ARG A 416 3.13 13.56 -21.43
CA ARG A 416 2.55 14.04 -20.17
C ARG A 416 1.10 14.46 -20.35
N SER A 417 0.31 14.19 -19.31
CA SER A 417 -1.05 14.69 -19.18
C SER A 417 -1.10 16.21 -19.34
N ASN A 418 -2.24 16.70 -19.84
CA ASN A 418 -2.51 18.13 -19.91
C ASN A 418 -2.34 18.76 -18.52
N TRP A 419 -1.80 19.99 -18.44
CA TRP A 419 -1.59 20.72 -17.20
C TRP A 419 -2.84 20.76 -16.30
N SER A 420 -4.03 20.82 -16.87
CA SER A 420 -5.30 20.75 -16.12
C SER A 420 -5.48 19.43 -15.40
N THR A 421 -5.11 18.31 -16.03
CA THR A 421 -5.13 16.97 -15.43
C THR A 421 -4.12 16.86 -14.30
N MET A 422 -2.88 17.36 -14.51
CA MET A 422 -1.86 17.42 -13.46
C MET A 422 -2.33 18.23 -12.24
N LEU A 423 -2.96 19.39 -12.46
CA LEU A 423 -3.54 20.17 -11.36
C LEU A 423 -4.65 19.42 -10.60
N SER A 424 -5.41 18.57 -11.29
CA SER A 424 -6.41 17.70 -10.65
C SER A 424 -5.73 16.67 -9.75
N TYR A 425 -4.71 15.97 -10.25
CA TYR A 425 -3.94 14.99 -9.47
C TYR A 425 -3.27 15.62 -8.25
N LEU A 426 -2.61 16.78 -8.43
CA LEU A 426 -2.00 17.52 -7.33
C LEU A 426 -3.02 17.94 -6.25
N ARG A 427 -4.26 18.24 -6.62
CA ARG A 427 -5.33 18.61 -5.66
C ARG A 427 -5.97 17.41 -4.96
N SER A 428 -6.00 16.25 -5.61
CA SER A 428 -6.53 15.01 -5.03
C SER A 428 -5.55 14.33 -4.08
N HIS A 429 -4.27 14.73 -4.11
CA HIS A 429 -3.23 14.07 -3.32
C HIS A 429 -3.37 14.37 -1.82
N PRO A 430 -3.15 13.37 -0.92
CA PRO A 430 -3.28 13.55 0.54
C PRO A 430 -2.37 14.63 1.14
N SER A 431 -1.23 14.94 0.51
CA SER A 431 -0.35 16.03 0.94
C SER A 431 -0.90 17.43 0.64
N PHE A 432 -1.94 17.55 -0.21
CA PHE A 432 -2.50 18.85 -0.57
C PHE A 432 -3.30 19.48 0.58
N LEU A 433 -2.84 20.63 1.06
CA LEU A 433 -3.42 21.35 2.19
C LEU A 433 -4.42 22.46 1.75
N GLY A 434 -4.49 22.75 0.45
CA GLY A 434 -5.37 23.77 -0.09
C GLY A 434 -4.64 24.90 -0.80
N LEU A 435 -5.36 26.01 -1.02
CA LEU A 435 -4.84 27.20 -1.70
C LEU A 435 -4.64 28.32 -0.69
N LYS A 436 -3.49 29.01 -0.74
CA LYS A 436 -3.22 30.20 0.09
C LYS A 436 -2.49 31.25 -0.74
N GLN A 437 -2.86 32.54 -0.57
CA GLN A 437 -2.08 33.62 -1.18
C GLN A 437 -0.73 33.71 -0.51
N ASP A 438 0.32 33.79 -1.33
CA ASP A 438 1.67 34.02 -0.86
C ASP A 438 2.45 34.92 -1.83
N ARG A 439 3.52 35.51 -1.33
CA ARG A 439 4.38 36.46 -2.05
C ARG A 439 5.42 35.72 -2.89
N PHE A 440 5.45 35.98 -4.20
CA PHE A 440 6.41 35.42 -5.13
C PHE A 440 7.13 36.52 -5.93
N THR A 441 8.42 36.34 -6.14
CA THR A 441 9.25 37.21 -6.98
C THR A 441 8.86 37.07 -8.44
N ILE A 442 8.72 38.19 -9.15
CA ILE A 442 8.52 38.19 -10.60
C ILE A 442 9.88 38.10 -11.28
N LEU A 443 10.01 37.14 -12.21
CA LEU A 443 11.23 36.94 -13.00
C LEU A 443 11.07 37.54 -14.41
N LEU A 444 12.17 38.07 -14.93
CA LEU A 444 12.33 38.42 -16.35
C LEU A 444 12.48 37.12 -17.18
N ALA A 445 12.39 37.25 -18.51
CA ALA A 445 12.49 36.12 -19.43
C ALA A 445 13.86 35.38 -19.37
N ASN A 446 14.88 36.04 -18.86
CA ASN A 446 16.24 35.46 -18.64
C ASN A 446 16.36 34.76 -17.26
N GLY A 447 15.30 34.68 -16.46
CA GLY A 447 15.28 34.06 -15.13
C GLY A 447 15.83 34.95 -14.00
N THR A 448 16.22 36.19 -14.27
CA THR A 448 16.64 37.12 -13.23
C THR A 448 15.44 37.86 -12.62
N PRO A 449 15.50 38.26 -11.31
CA PRO A 449 14.44 39.03 -10.68
C PRO A 449 14.18 40.36 -11.42
N ASP A 450 12.90 40.69 -11.59
CA ASP A 450 12.48 42.01 -12.09
C ASP A 450 12.47 43.03 -10.93
N TYR A 451 12.90 44.25 -11.20
CA TYR A 451 13.02 45.31 -10.20
C TYR A 451 12.26 46.58 -10.61
N THR A 452 11.74 47.28 -9.62
CA THR A 452 11.29 48.68 -9.71
C THR A 452 12.29 49.55 -9.00
N PHE A 453 12.44 50.81 -9.48
CA PHE A 453 13.24 51.84 -8.85
C PHE A 453 12.30 52.85 -8.23
N GLU A 454 12.39 53.02 -6.92
CA GLU A 454 11.61 54.02 -6.18
C GLU A 454 12.58 55.08 -5.66
N THR A 455 12.25 56.37 -5.79
CA THR A 455 13.03 57.44 -5.22
C THR A 455 12.46 57.81 -3.86
N VAL A 456 13.14 57.46 -2.81
CA VAL A 456 12.79 57.80 -1.42
C VAL A 456 13.85 58.78 -0.92
N ASN A 457 13.40 59.98 -0.52
CA ASN A 457 14.28 61.06 -0.03
C ASN A 457 15.46 61.41 -0.96
N GLY A 458 15.25 61.39 -2.28
CA GLY A 458 16.29 61.70 -3.26
C GLY A 458 17.29 60.57 -3.58
N THR A 459 17.15 59.42 -2.93
CA THR A 459 17.99 58.23 -3.17
C THR A 459 17.17 57.20 -3.95
N GLN A 460 17.71 56.71 -5.07
CA GLN A 460 17.10 55.63 -5.84
C GLN A 460 17.28 54.30 -5.11
N THR A 461 16.21 53.72 -4.62
CA THR A 461 16.20 52.37 -4.02
C THR A 461 15.68 51.37 -5.04
N LYS A 462 16.37 50.23 -5.17
CA LYS A 462 16.01 49.11 -6.02
C LYS A 462 15.10 48.16 -5.26
N LYS A 463 13.82 48.01 -5.67
CA LYS A 463 12.84 47.13 -5.01
C LYS A 463 12.48 45.97 -5.94
N MET A 464 12.52 44.75 -5.43
CA MET A 464 12.17 43.55 -6.19
C MET A 464 10.66 43.54 -6.45
N LYS A 465 10.25 43.30 -7.69
CA LYS A 465 8.82 43.13 -8.03
C LYS A 465 8.29 41.81 -7.53
N VAL A 466 7.16 41.85 -6.86
CA VAL A 466 6.49 40.65 -6.32
C VAL A 466 5.02 40.64 -6.71
N ASN A 467 4.46 39.44 -6.80
CA ASN A 467 3.03 39.22 -6.93
C ASN A 467 2.54 38.31 -5.80
N ARG A 468 1.21 38.23 -5.59
CA ARG A 468 0.59 37.38 -4.55
C ARG A 468 -0.43 36.42 -5.18
N PRO A 469 0.00 35.45 -5.99
CA PRO A 469 -0.91 34.43 -6.54
C PRO A 469 -1.44 33.51 -5.44
N LYS A 470 -2.53 32.78 -5.76
CA LYS A 470 -2.98 31.66 -4.95
C LYS A 470 -2.04 30.47 -5.21
N ALA A 471 -1.12 30.23 -4.28
CA ALA A 471 -0.23 29.07 -4.31
C ALA A 471 -0.97 27.79 -3.92
N MET A 472 -0.59 26.68 -4.49
CA MET A 472 -0.96 25.35 -4.02
C MET A 472 -0.06 24.97 -2.86
N CYS A 473 -0.65 24.61 -1.72
CA CYS A 473 0.10 24.29 -0.50
C CYS A 473 0.07 22.79 -0.24
N PHE A 474 1.25 22.22 0.08
CA PHE A 474 1.42 20.80 0.32
C PHE A 474 2.21 20.55 1.60
N ASN A 475 1.90 19.45 2.30
CA ASN A 475 2.77 18.94 3.35
C ASN A 475 4.07 18.44 2.71
N TYR A 476 5.14 19.20 2.88
CA TYR A 476 6.43 18.90 2.23
C TYR A 476 7.10 17.65 2.81
N ALA A 477 6.91 17.35 4.10
CA ALA A 477 7.44 16.14 4.71
C ALA A 477 6.83 14.88 4.06
N MET A 478 5.53 14.90 3.75
CA MET A 478 4.87 13.80 3.01
C MET A 478 5.43 13.65 1.59
N LEU A 479 5.57 14.76 0.85
CA LEU A 479 6.14 14.72 -0.50
C LEU A 479 7.59 14.22 -0.52
N LYS A 480 8.39 14.63 0.48
CA LYS A 480 9.76 14.15 0.65
C LYS A 480 9.80 12.65 0.94
N ALA A 481 8.93 12.15 1.79
CA ALA A 481 8.85 10.74 2.12
C ALA A 481 8.37 9.88 0.95
N GLU A 482 7.37 10.35 0.19
CA GLU A 482 6.72 9.58 -0.86
C GLU A 482 7.46 9.63 -2.21
N PHE A 483 7.90 10.82 -2.63
CA PHE A 483 8.54 11.03 -3.94
C PHE A 483 10.05 11.28 -3.86
N GLY A 484 10.62 11.30 -2.66
CA GLY A 484 12.04 11.66 -2.48
C GLY A 484 12.35 13.12 -2.81
N LEU A 485 11.32 13.99 -2.87
CA LEU A 485 11.45 15.38 -3.27
C LEU A 485 12.44 16.13 -2.36
N ASN A 486 13.50 16.67 -2.93
CA ASN A 486 14.48 17.48 -2.23
C ASN A 486 14.66 18.81 -2.96
N LEU A 487 14.00 19.85 -2.43
CA LEU A 487 14.17 21.22 -2.88
C LEU A 487 15.06 21.93 -1.85
N GLU A 488 16.35 22.03 -2.13
CA GLU A 488 17.30 22.74 -1.28
C GLU A 488 16.96 24.24 -1.26
N THR A 489 16.51 24.74 -0.12
CA THR A 489 16.14 26.14 0.08
C THR A 489 16.53 26.61 1.47
N GLU A 490 16.73 27.92 1.63
CA GLU A 490 16.70 28.53 2.95
C GLU A 490 15.26 28.43 3.50
N VAL A 491 15.09 27.69 4.57
CA VAL A 491 13.78 27.51 5.21
C VAL A 491 13.53 28.72 6.11
N ILE A 492 12.54 29.52 5.79
CA ILE A 492 12.17 30.72 6.55
C ILE A 492 11.34 30.31 7.75
N SER A 493 11.70 30.75 8.96
CA SER A 493 10.91 30.59 10.18
C SER A 493 9.73 31.58 10.20
N GLU A 494 8.63 31.24 10.95
CA GLU A 494 7.46 32.15 11.09
C GLU A 494 7.84 33.53 11.65
N THR A 495 8.90 33.62 12.46
CA THR A 495 9.41 34.89 13.02
C THR A 495 10.09 35.79 11.99
N GLU A 496 10.73 35.20 10.97
CA GLU A 496 11.36 35.96 9.87
C GLU A 496 10.32 36.46 8.86
N GLU A 497 9.19 35.76 8.71
CA GLU A 497 8.09 36.17 7.84
C GLU A 497 7.41 37.46 8.34
N LEU A 498 7.22 37.61 9.65
CA LEU A 498 6.67 38.82 10.25
C LEU A 498 7.60 40.02 10.08
N ALA A 499 8.91 39.80 9.96
CA ALA A 499 9.89 40.85 9.68
C ALA A 499 9.96 41.25 8.18
N GLU A 500 9.74 40.30 7.26
CA GLU A 500 9.68 40.57 5.81
C GLU A 500 8.37 41.27 5.38
N ASP A 501 7.26 41.05 6.09
CA ASP A 501 5.95 41.66 5.80
C ASP A 501 5.72 43.02 6.53
N ALA A 502 6.58 43.38 7.49
CA ALA A 502 6.54 44.69 8.12
C ALA A 502 7.08 45.74 7.14
N GLU A 503 6.23 46.60 6.62
CA GLU A 503 6.65 47.82 5.95
C GLU A 503 7.50 48.65 6.94
N PRO A 504 8.61 49.30 6.51
CA PRO A 504 9.39 50.13 7.38
C PRO A 504 8.54 51.32 7.85
N THR A 505 8.05 51.26 9.07
CA THR A 505 7.47 52.42 9.74
C THR A 505 8.57 53.40 10.05
N ASP A 506 8.43 54.62 9.51
CA ASP A 506 9.20 55.80 9.81
C ASP A 506 9.42 55.93 11.33
N SER A 507 10.62 55.78 11.82
CA SER A 507 11.01 56.23 13.16
C SER A 507 12.31 57.04 13.07
N ALA A 508 12.18 58.24 13.59
CA ALA A 508 13.12 59.37 13.59
C ALA A 508 14.59 59.07 13.97
N PRO A 509 15.50 59.97 13.60
CA PRO A 509 16.94 59.74 13.75
C PRO A 509 17.39 59.90 15.20
N VAL A 510 18.09 58.92 15.73
CA VAL A 510 18.88 59.06 16.98
C VAL A 510 20.31 59.47 16.62
N SER A 511 20.71 60.61 17.20
CA SER A 511 22.04 61.22 17.07
C SER A 511 23.20 60.30 17.52
N PRO A 512 24.38 60.44 16.98
CA PRO A 512 25.52 59.58 17.28
C PRO A 512 26.18 59.93 18.60
N ALA A 513 26.42 58.97 19.47
CA ALA A 513 27.28 59.06 20.64
C ALA A 513 28.73 58.66 20.28
N LEU A 514 29.65 59.47 20.75
CA LEU A 514 31.11 59.41 20.56
C LEU A 514 31.76 58.13 21.15
N PRO A 515 32.94 57.73 20.69
CA PRO A 515 33.61 56.49 21.09
C PRO A 515 34.45 56.67 22.35
N THR A 516 34.37 55.73 23.27
CA THR A 516 35.33 55.56 24.37
C THR A 516 36.29 54.41 24.09
N LYS A 517 37.58 54.71 24.32
CA LYS A 517 38.73 53.84 24.09
C LYS A 517 38.83 52.65 25.05
N PRO A 518 39.66 51.66 24.76
CA PRO A 518 39.74 50.38 25.47
C PRO A 518 40.68 50.44 26.67
N THR A 519 40.38 49.64 27.69
CA THR A 519 41.33 49.32 28.78
C THR A 519 41.55 47.80 28.82
N SER A 520 42.84 47.46 28.64
CA SER A 520 43.41 46.15 28.87
C SER A 520 43.54 45.87 30.38
N LEU A 521 43.49 44.63 30.82
CA LEU A 521 44.53 43.92 31.57
C LEU A 521 44.00 42.63 32.20
N PHE A 522 44.69 41.58 31.89
CA PHE A 522 45.04 40.39 32.70
C PHE A 522 44.42 40.25 34.10
N ASP A 523 43.90 39.05 34.35
CA ASP A 523 44.38 38.15 35.40
C ASP A 523 43.62 36.81 35.40
N THR A 524 44.35 35.74 35.29
CA THR A 524 44.06 34.43 35.80
C THR A 524 44.57 34.38 37.26
N PRO A 525 44.13 33.55 38.21
CA PRO A 525 44.55 32.14 38.26
C PRO A 525 43.58 31.08 38.84
N ASP A 526 43.83 29.87 38.42
CA ASP A 526 43.88 28.57 39.14
C ASP A 526 42.94 28.25 40.33
N LYS A 527 42.30 27.09 40.21
CA LYS A 527 42.42 25.82 40.98
C LYS A 527 41.12 25.01 40.86
N GLU A 528 41.22 23.83 40.30
CA GLU A 528 41.38 22.48 40.90
C GLU A 528 40.28 21.99 41.84
N GLU A 529 39.92 20.74 41.59
CA GLU A 529 39.31 19.71 42.46
C GLU A 529 37.77 19.64 42.41
N ASP A 530 37.09 18.54 42.23
CA ASP A 530 37.33 17.11 42.31
C ASP A 530 36.12 16.37 41.77
N MET A 531 36.32 15.27 41.11
CA MET A 531 35.33 14.19 41.03
C MET A 531 35.25 13.46 42.38
N PRO A 532 34.20 12.67 42.75
CA PRO A 532 33.76 11.51 42.01
C PRO A 532 32.27 11.11 42.17
N PHE A 533 31.72 10.39 41.34
CA PHE A 533 31.24 9.01 41.25
C PHE A 533 30.31 8.85 40.06
#